data_97f56510a1b3804e94412e9621ad336f
#
_entry.id   97f56510a1b3804e94412e9621ad336f
#
_cell.length_a   1.000
_cell.length_b   1.000
_cell.length_c   1.000
_cell.angle_alpha   90.00
_cell.angle_beta   90.00
_cell.angle_gamma   90.00
#
_symmetry.space_group_name_H-M   'P 1'
#
loop_
_entity.id
_entity.type
_entity.pdbx_description
1 polymer ?
#
loop_
_entity_poly.entity_id
_entity_poly.type
_entity_poly.pdbx_seq_one_letter_code
_entity_poly.pdbx_strand_id
1 'polypeptide(L)'
;MRRPFRLRGGVEVTPSVLRRYGRVYSGRIKAGNRVRVLGEAYSPEDPEDQRPCIVQGVGVCHGRHVTEVLEAGPGNCVVLEGVGQHVAKTATIVDDSSDDPCAIFEPPRFDDQAIVKLAVEPLNPAELPKMTEGLRKISKSYPLARTKVEESGEHVVVGTGELYLDCAMC
;
A
#
# COMPACT_ATOMS: atom_id res chain seq x y z
N MET A 1 2.09 -30.80 -1.33
CA MET A 1 2.87 -29.62 -0.84
C MET A 1 2.17 -28.36 -1.31
N ARG A 2 1.54 -27.57 -0.42
CA ARG A 2 0.96 -26.29 -0.77
C ARG A 2 2.10 -25.27 -0.78
N ARG A 3 2.39 -24.67 -1.95
CA ARG A 3 3.41 -23.62 -2.04
C ARG A 3 2.93 -22.38 -1.31
N PRO A 4 3.76 -21.70 -0.52
CA PRO A 4 3.38 -20.48 0.18
C PRO A 4 2.91 -19.42 -0.82
N PHE A 5 1.89 -18.66 -0.41
CA PHE A 5 1.36 -17.56 -1.16
C PHE A 5 2.35 -16.39 -1.15
N ARG A 6 2.59 -15.77 -2.29
CA ARG A 6 3.41 -14.56 -2.43
C ARG A 6 2.74 -13.55 -3.36
N LEU A 7 2.63 -12.33 -2.90
CA LEU A 7 2.05 -11.22 -3.65
C LEU A 7 2.89 -9.95 -3.51
N ARG A 8 3.07 -9.25 -4.63
CA ARG A 8 3.62 -7.88 -4.67
C ARG A 8 2.50 -6.92 -5.02
N GLY A 9 2.29 -5.89 -4.22
CA GLY A 9 1.15 -5.00 -4.36
C GLY A 9 1.50 -3.53 -4.45
N GLY A 10 0.70 -2.79 -5.21
CA GLY A 10 0.57 -1.34 -5.23
C GLY A 10 -0.79 -0.90 -4.68
N VAL A 11 -1.12 0.39 -4.77
CA VAL A 11 -2.35 0.96 -4.20
C VAL A 11 -3.38 1.26 -5.28
N GLU A 12 -4.63 0.87 -5.05
CA GLU A 12 -5.78 1.42 -5.73
C GLU A 12 -6.63 2.18 -4.70
N VAL A 13 -6.97 3.42 -5.00
CA VAL A 13 -7.74 4.28 -4.09
C VAL A 13 -9.20 4.29 -4.50
N THR A 14 -10.04 3.77 -3.59
CA THR A 14 -11.46 4.10 -3.57
C THR A 14 -11.69 5.00 -2.35
N PRO A 15 -12.58 6.01 -2.40
CA PRO A 15 -12.68 7.05 -1.36
C PRO A 15 -12.88 6.56 0.07
N SER A 16 -13.43 5.36 0.25
CA SER A 16 -13.79 4.82 1.57
C SER A 16 -12.89 3.69 2.07
N VAL A 17 -12.28 2.90 1.18
CA VAL A 17 -11.48 1.72 1.55
C VAL A 17 -10.20 1.68 0.72
N LEU A 18 -9.04 1.63 1.40
CA LEU A 18 -7.76 1.44 0.73
C LEU A 18 -7.64 -0.01 0.28
N ARG A 19 -7.88 -0.26 -0.99
CA ARG A 19 -7.65 -1.54 -1.65
C ARG A 19 -6.21 -1.65 -2.10
N ARG A 20 -5.66 -2.85 -2.08
CA ARG A 20 -4.29 -3.12 -2.52
C ARG A 20 -4.29 -3.99 -3.75
N TYR A 21 -3.70 -3.47 -4.82
CA TYR A 21 -3.50 -4.18 -6.07
C TYR A 21 -2.17 -4.92 -6.05
N GLY A 22 -2.17 -6.17 -6.48
CA GLY A 22 -0.95 -6.95 -6.55
C GLY A 22 -1.06 -8.18 -7.44
N ARG A 23 0.08 -8.81 -7.70
CA ARG A 23 0.15 -10.04 -8.48
C ARG A 23 0.46 -11.24 -7.58
N VAL A 24 -0.34 -12.29 -7.74
CA VAL A 24 -0.10 -13.58 -7.08
C VAL A 24 1.01 -14.32 -7.81
N TYR A 25 2.12 -14.59 -7.15
CA TYR A 25 3.25 -15.31 -7.72
C TYR A 25 3.19 -16.81 -7.44
N SER A 26 2.74 -17.18 -6.25
CA SER A 26 2.62 -18.60 -5.86
C SER A 26 1.44 -18.80 -4.90
N GLY A 27 0.96 -20.03 -4.80
CA GLY A 27 -0.14 -20.38 -3.91
C GLY A 27 -1.50 -19.87 -4.41
N ARG A 28 -2.49 -19.85 -3.50
CA ARG A 28 -3.84 -19.36 -3.74
C ARG A 28 -4.29 -18.50 -2.59
N ILE A 29 -4.92 -17.37 -2.90
CA ILE A 29 -5.49 -16.46 -1.92
C ILE A 29 -7.01 -16.53 -1.94
N LYS A 30 -7.61 -16.49 -0.75
CA LYS A 30 -9.06 -16.49 -0.53
C LYS A 30 -9.42 -15.42 0.51
N ALA A 31 -10.66 -14.94 0.48
CA ALA A 31 -11.20 -14.18 1.59
C ALA A 31 -11.17 -15.04 2.88
N GLY A 32 -10.83 -14.41 3.99
CA GLY A 32 -10.65 -15.08 5.29
C GLY A 32 -9.26 -15.67 5.53
N ASN A 33 -8.35 -15.70 4.55
CA ASN A 33 -6.99 -16.17 4.77
C ASN A 33 -6.24 -15.25 5.73
N ARG A 34 -5.50 -15.86 6.67
CA ARG A 34 -4.50 -15.15 7.47
C ARG A 34 -3.24 -15.01 6.66
N VAL A 35 -2.73 -13.80 6.59
CA VAL A 35 -1.53 -13.44 5.84
C VAL A 35 -0.63 -12.55 6.68
N ARG A 36 0.67 -12.64 6.45
CA ARG A 36 1.65 -11.69 6.98
C ARG A 36 1.97 -10.66 5.90
N VAL A 37 1.83 -9.40 6.25
CA VAL A 37 2.23 -8.28 5.42
C VAL A 37 3.63 -7.87 5.84
N LEU A 38 4.59 -8.00 4.93
CA LEU A 38 5.97 -7.62 5.11
C LEU A 38 6.18 -6.26 4.47
N GLY A 39 6.60 -5.27 5.26
CA GLY A 39 6.86 -3.91 4.80
C GLY A 39 8.15 -3.77 4.00
N GLU A 40 8.48 -2.53 3.66
CA GLU A 40 9.67 -2.21 2.84
C GLU A 40 10.98 -2.36 3.62
N ALA A 41 10.94 -2.21 4.95
CA ALA A 41 12.10 -2.34 5.84
C ALA A 41 12.28 -3.75 6.42
N TYR A 42 11.38 -4.68 6.11
CA TYR A 42 11.46 -6.04 6.64
C TYR A 42 12.72 -6.76 6.14
N SER A 43 13.41 -7.39 7.07
CA SER A 43 14.49 -8.34 6.81
C SER A 43 14.25 -9.62 7.63
N PRO A 44 14.73 -10.79 7.18
CA PRO A 44 14.64 -12.02 7.98
C PRO A 44 15.33 -11.93 9.35
N GLU A 45 16.31 -11.02 9.48
CA GLU A 45 17.05 -10.75 10.71
C GLU A 45 16.33 -9.74 11.62
N ASP A 46 15.49 -8.87 11.04
CA ASP A 46 14.73 -7.83 11.73
C ASP A 46 13.24 -7.89 11.34
N PRO A 47 12.42 -8.64 12.11
CA PRO A 47 11.02 -8.85 11.80
C PRO A 47 10.09 -7.73 12.29
N GLU A 48 10.59 -6.57 12.68
CA GLU A 48 9.75 -5.50 13.25
C GLU A 48 8.69 -4.99 12.26
N ASP A 49 9.02 -4.92 10.96
CA ASP A 49 8.12 -4.44 9.91
C ASP A 49 7.27 -5.56 9.28
N GLN A 50 6.73 -6.44 10.13
CA GLN A 50 5.73 -7.43 9.74
C GLN A 50 4.45 -7.28 10.54
N ARG A 51 3.30 -7.50 9.88
CA ARG A 51 1.99 -7.46 10.54
C ARG A 51 1.11 -8.60 10.05
N PRO A 52 0.52 -9.39 10.96
CA PRO A 52 -0.50 -10.37 10.59
C PRO A 52 -1.80 -9.63 10.26
N CYS A 53 -2.45 -10.06 9.19
CA CYS A 53 -3.71 -9.52 8.72
C CYS A 53 -4.65 -10.62 8.26
N ILE A 54 -5.94 -10.30 8.17
CA ILE A 54 -6.96 -11.16 7.58
C ILE A 54 -7.43 -10.50 6.29
N VAL A 55 -7.41 -11.24 5.20
CA VAL A 55 -7.93 -10.80 3.91
C VAL A 55 -9.46 -10.77 4.00
N GLN A 56 -10.05 -9.59 3.86
CA GLN A 56 -11.51 -9.42 3.92
C GLN A 56 -12.19 -9.76 2.60
N GLY A 57 -11.58 -9.37 1.48
CA GLY A 57 -12.09 -9.62 0.14
C GLY A 57 -10.97 -9.80 -0.88
N VAL A 58 -11.30 -10.54 -1.94
CA VAL A 58 -10.40 -10.76 -3.09
C VAL A 58 -11.16 -10.44 -4.36
N GLY A 59 -10.60 -9.58 -5.19
CA GLY A 59 -11.15 -9.24 -6.49
C GLY A 59 -10.11 -9.40 -7.60
N VAL A 60 -10.55 -9.63 -8.81
CA VAL A 60 -9.71 -9.65 -10.02
C VAL A 60 -10.00 -8.40 -10.84
N CYS A 61 -8.92 -7.74 -11.28
CA CYS A 61 -9.03 -6.52 -12.09
C CYS A 61 -9.19 -6.83 -13.57
N HIS A 62 -10.19 -6.21 -14.18
CA HIS A 62 -10.42 -6.16 -15.62
C HIS A 62 -10.44 -4.69 -16.08
N GLY A 63 -9.27 -4.10 -16.32
CA GLY A 63 -9.14 -2.67 -16.53
C GLY A 63 -9.57 -1.91 -15.27
N ARG A 64 -10.60 -1.07 -15.35
CA ARG A 64 -11.15 -0.32 -14.20
C ARG A 64 -12.29 -1.04 -13.45
N HIS A 65 -12.65 -2.24 -13.87
CA HIS A 65 -13.66 -3.04 -13.18
C HIS A 65 -13.00 -4.09 -12.30
N VAL A 66 -13.49 -4.21 -11.08
CA VAL A 66 -13.07 -5.22 -10.12
C VAL A 66 -14.22 -6.20 -9.93
N THR A 67 -13.96 -7.46 -10.21
CA THR A 67 -14.92 -8.55 -9.99
C THR A 67 -14.48 -9.34 -8.77
N GLU A 68 -15.35 -9.44 -7.77
CA GLU A 68 -15.11 -10.24 -6.59
C GLU A 68 -15.05 -11.73 -6.94
N VAL A 69 -14.05 -12.41 -6.37
CA VAL A 69 -13.84 -13.85 -6.58
C VAL A 69 -13.64 -14.55 -5.25
N LEU A 70 -14.03 -15.82 -5.19
CA LEU A 70 -13.85 -16.63 -3.98
C LEU A 70 -12.38 -16.96 -3.73
N GLU A 71 -11.62 -17.19 -4.79
CA GLU A 71 -10.19 -17.46 -4.73
C GLU A 71 -9.47 -16.98 -5.98
N ALA A 72 -8.19 -16.66 -5.83
CA ALA A 72 -7.31 -16.35 -6.95
C ALA A 72 -6.03 -17.18 -6.87
N GLY A 73 -5.62 -17.72 -8.02
CA GLY A 73 -4.41 -18.52 -8.18
C GLY A 73 -3.21 -17.72 -8.70
N PRO A 74 -2.05 -18.37 -8.86
CA PRO A 74 -0.83 -17.73 -9.33
C PRO A 74 -1.00 -17.18 -10.75
N GLY A 75 -0.31 -16.05 -11.03
CA GLY A 75 -0.37 -15.34 -12.30
C GLY A 75 -1.45 -14.25 -12.36
N ASN A 76 -2.49 -14.33 -11.53
CA ASN A 76 -3.57 -13.34 -11.52
C ASN A 76 -3.13 -12.03 -10.84
N CYS A 77 -3.65 -10.93 -11.37
CA CYS A 77 -3.62 -9.63 -10.71
C CYS A 77 -4.87 -9.48 -9.87
N VAL A 78 -4.70 -9.24 -8.58
CA VAL A 78 -5.78 -9.22 -7.60
C VAL A 78 -5.82 -7.91 -6.83
N VAL A 79 -7.01 -7.56 -6.39
CA VAL A 79 -7.24 -6.50 -5.41
C VAL A 79 -7.61 -7.14 -4.09
N LEU A 80 -6.92 -6.74 -3.03
CA LEU A 80 -7.14 -7.25 -1.69
C LEU A 80 -7.72 -6.18 -0.79
N GLU A 81 -8.73 -6.56 -0.02
CA GLU A 81 -9.32 -5.75 1.03
C GLU A 81 -8.86 -6.24 2.42
N GLY A 82 -8.78 -5.32 3.39
CA GLY A 82 -8.38 -5.63 4.76
C GLY A 82 -6.89 -5.51 5.07
N VAL A 83 -6.02 -5.54 4.06
CA VAL A 83 -4.56 -5.46 4.24
C VAL A 83 -4.01 -4.03 4.12
N GLY A 84 -4.81 -3.08 3.66
CA GLY A 84 -4.37 -1.73 3.29
C GLY A 84 -3.84 -0.86 4.43
N GLN A 85 -4.23 -1.13 5.67
CA GLN A 85 -3.82 -0.32 6.83
C GLN A 85 -2.32 -0.44 7.13
N HIS A 86 -1.75 -1.63 6.92
CA HIS A 86 -0.37 -1.97 7.29
C HIS A 86 0.62 -1.79 6.14
N VAL A 87 0.15 -1.48 4.93
CA VAL A 87 1.00 -1.23 3.77
C VAL A 87 1.26 0.27 3.67
N ALA A 88 2.53 0.68 3.65
CA ALA A 88 2.91 2.06 3.39
C ALA A 88 2.75 2.38 1.89
N LYS A 89 3.67 1.97 1.06
CA LYS A 89 3.61 2.10 -0.40
C LYS A 89 3.58 0.75 -1.08
N THR A 90 4.60 -0.07 -0.84
CA THR A 90 4.70 -1.44 -1.35
C THR A 90 4.79 -2.42 -0.18
N ALA A 91 4.40 -3.64 -0.43
CA ALA A 91 4.55 -4.72 0.54
C ALA A 91 4.62 -6.07 -0.15
N THR A 92 5.21 -7.02 0.54
CA THR A 92 5.14 -8.43 0.19
C THR A 92 4.17 -9.12 1.12
N ILE A 93 3.22 -9.86 0.57
CA ILE A 93 2.23 -10.59 1.36
C ILE A 93 2.54 -12.08 1.24
N VAL A 94 2.65 -12.74 2.37
CA VAL A 94 2.94 -14.17 2.48
C VAL A 94 1.90 -14.87 3.35
N ASP A 95 1.79 -16.17 3.17
CA ASP A 95 0.89 -16.98 4.00
C ASP A 95 1.42 -17.04 5.45
N ASP A 96 0.54 -16.85 6.42
CA ASP A 96 0.88 -16.90 7.86
C ASP A 96 1.25 -18.29 8.33
N SER A 97 0.84 -19.35 7.61
CA SER A 97 1.12 -20.73 7.96
C SER A 97 2.54 -21.21 7.64
N SER A 98 3.32 -20.42 6.91
CA SER A 98 4.71 -20.75 6.58
C SER A 98 5.69 -20.00 7.49
N ASP A 99 6.46 -20.74 8.28
CA ASP A 99 7.58 -20.19 9.07
C ASP A 99 8.86 -19.99 8.25
N ASP A 100 8.80 -20.20 6.94
CA ASP A 100 9.95 -20.02 6.08
C ASP A 100 10.39 -18.54 6.06
N PRO A 101 11.70 -18.26 6.23
CA PRO A 101 12.24 -16.93 6.08
C PRO A 101 12.04 -16.48 4.63
N CYS A 102 11.15 -15.53 4.45
CA CYS A 102 10.83 -14.98 3.13
C CYS A 102 11.56 -13.66 2.90
N ALA A 103 12.28 -13.57 1.78
CA ALA A 103 12.76 -12.27 1.31
C ALA A 103 11.59 -11.45 0.74
N ILE A 104 11.62 -10.14 0.94
CA ILE A 104 10.68 -9.21 0.34
C ILE A 104 10.98 -9.00 -1.14
N PHE A 105 9.95 -8.61 -1.90
CA PHE A 105 10.18 -8.03 -3.23
C PHE A 105 10.72 -6.63 -3.07
N GLU A 106 11.84 -6.32 -3.71
CA GLU A 106 12.39 -4.96 -3.71
C GLU A 106 11.34 -3.95 -4.18
N PRO A 107 11.23 -2.79 -3.49
CA PRO A 107 10.40 -1.68 -3.97
C PRO A 107 10.82 -1.26 -5.37
N PRO A 108 9.88 -0.80 -6.23
CA PRO A 108 10.25 -0.26 -7.53
C PRO A 108 11.14 0.96 -7.34
N ARG A 109 12.27 0.99 -8.03
CA ARG A 109 13.14 2.16 -8.07
C ARG A 109 12.60 3.12 -9.12
N PHE A 110 12.36 4.34 -8.71
CA PHE A 110 11.99 5.43 -9.60
C PHE A 110 13.19 6.36 -9.74
N ASP A 111 13.55 6.69 -10.97
CA ASP A 111 14.63 7.63 -11.26
C ASP A 111 14.21 9.09 -11.01
N ASP A 112 12.89 9.33 -10.97
CA ASP A 112 12.33 10.65 -10.71
C ASP A 112 12.47 11.03 -9.23
N GLN A 113 13.07 12.19 -8.98
CA GLN A 113 13.19 12.77 -7.65
C GLN A 113 12.03 13.73 -7.39
N ALA A 114 11.49 13.68 -6.19
CA ALA A 114 10.52 14.64 -5.72
C ALA A 114 11.25 15.95 -5.35
N ILE A 115 11.03 17.00 -6.14
CA ILE A 115 11.77 18.29 -6.06
C ILE A 115 10.86 19.40 -5.53
N VAL A 116 9.57 19.39 -5.91
CA VAL A 116 8.61 20.44 -5.55
C VAL A 116 8.06 20.17 -4.16
N LYS A 117 8.16 21.17 -3.30
CA LYS A 117 7.63 21.15 -1.93
C LYS A 117 6.46 22.13 -1.83
N LEU A 118 5.36 21.68 -1.25
CA LEU A 118 4.17 22.50 -1.01
C LEU A 118 3.79 22.36 0.48
N ALA A 119 3.72 23.49 1.17
CA ALA A 119 3.20 23.54 2.53
C ALA A 119 1.66 23.49 2.47
N VAL A 120 1.06 22.71 3.36
CA VAL A 120 -0.38 22.50 3.43
C VAL A 120 -0.86 22.81 4.84
N GLU A 121 -1.84 23.70 4.92
CA GLU A 121 -2.50 24.08 6.16
C GLU A 121 -4.01 23.95 6.04
N PRO A 122 -4.71 23.54 7.11
CA PRO A 122 -6.15 23.51 7.09
C PRO A 122 -6.72 24.95 7.19
N LEU A 123 -7.76 25.24 6.40
CA LEU A 123 -8.49 26.52 6.51
C LEU A 123 -9.11 26.70 7.88
N ASN A 124 -9.54 25.61 8.51
CA ASN A 124 -10.07 25.59 9.87
C ASN A 124 -9.18 24.72 10.76
N PRO A 125 -8.60 25.25 11.83
CA PRO A 125 -7.73 24.49 12.74
C PRO A 125 -8.38 23.23 13.34
N ALA A 126 -9.71 23.21 13.48
CA ALA A 126 -10.44 22.02 13.96
C ALA A 126 -10.37 20.83 13.00
N GLU A 127 -10.05 21.05 11.71
CA GLU A 127 -9.95 20.01 10.69
C GLU A 127 -8.55 19.43 10.52
N LEU A 128 -7.59 19.84 11.36
CA LEU A 128 -6.21 19.31 11.33
C LEU A 128 -6.14 17.77 11.36
N PRO A 129 -6.91 17.04 12.20
CA PRO A 129 -6.89 15.58 12.18
C PRO A 129 -7.34 14.99 10.85
N LYS A 130 -8.34 15.60 10.21
CA LYS A 130 -8.86 15.19 8.91
C LYS A 130 -7.83 15.41 7.79
N MET A 131 -7.13 16.56 7.83
CA MET A 131 -6.04 16.87 6.91
C MET A 131 -4.90 15.85 7.04
N THR A 132 -4.45 15.55 8.27
CA THR A 132 -3.37 14.58 8.50
C THR A 132 -3.72 13.17 8.04
N GLU A 133 -4.99 12.76 8.20
CA GLU A 133 -5.47 11.50 7.63
C GLU A 133 -5.47 11.52 6.10
N GLY A 134 -5.92 12.63 5.49
CA GLY A 134 -5.85 12.86 4.04
C GLY A 134 -4.43 12.76 3.49
N LEU A 135 -3.49 13.46 4.12
CA LEU A 135 -2.07 13.41 3.76
C LEU A 135 -1.48 12.00 3.86
N ARG A 136 -1.87 11.23 4.88
CA ARG A 136 -1.49 9.83 5.02
C ARG A 136 -2.03 8.97 3.86
N LYS A 137 -3.27 9.21 3.43
CA LYS A 137 -3.88 8.52 2.27
C LYS A 137 -3.14 8.89 0.99
N ILE A 138 -2.82 10.16 0.77
CA ILE A 138 -2.02 10.63 -0.37
C ILE A 138 -0.66 9.93 -0.41
N SER A 139 0.06 9.93 0.71
CA SER A 139 1.37 9.25 0.79
C SER A 139 1.29 7.76 0.46
N LYS A 140 0.18 7.10 0.79
CA LYS A 140 -0.06 5.69 0.47
C LYS A 140 -0.50 5.42 -0.97
N SER A 141 -1.16 6.39 -1.59
CA SER A 141 -1.78 6.25 -2.92
C SER A 141 -0.84 6.62 -4.04
N TYR A 142 -0.05 7.66 -3.83
CA TYR A 142 0.86 8.20 -4.82
C TYR A 142 2.29 7.74 -4.53
N PRO A 143 2.90 6.92 -5.40
CA PRO A 143 4.20 6.28 -5.11
C PRO A 143 5.33 7.30 -4.93
N LEU A 144 5.31 8.41 -5.68
CA LEU A 144 6.35 9.45 -5.63
C LEU A 144 6.05 10.58 -4.64
N ALA A 145 4.79 10.72 -4.17
CA ALA A 145 4.44 11.72 -3.17
C ALA A 145 4.99 11.32 -1.80
N ARG A 146 5.61 12.25 -1.12
CA ARG A 146 6.08 12.10 0.26
C ARG A 146 5.46 13.20 1.10
N THR A 147 4.96 12.84 2.27
CA THR A 147 4.46 13.80 3.25
C THR A 147 5.40 13.79 4.45
N LYS A 148 5.75 14.95 4.95
CA LYS A 148 6.57 15.12 6.14
C LYS A 148 6.12 16.33 6.93
N VAL A 149 6.49 16.38 8.18
CA VAL A 149 6.36 17.56 9.03
C VAL A 149 7.75 18.16 9.12
N GLU A 150 7.89 19.43 8.76
CA GLU A 150 9.16 20.17 8.92
C GLU A 150 9.38 20.53 10.39
N GLU A 151 10.58 20.97 10.74
CA GLU A 151 10.92 21.38 12.10
C GLU A 151 10.08 22.58 12.59
N SER A 152 9.58 23.39 11.67
CA SER A 152 8.63 24.49 11.94
C SER A 152 7.25 24.03 12.39
N GLY A 153 6.93 22.73 12.25
CA GLY A 153 5.61 22.15 12.51
C GLY A 153 4.68 22.16 11.29
N GLU A 154 5.12 22.70 10.16
CA GLU A 154 4.34 22.74 8.92
C GLU A 154 4.25 21.36 8.26
N HIS A 155 3.06 21.01 7.79
CA HIS A 155 2.87 19.82 6.96
C HIS A 155 3.26 20.11 5.53
N VAL A 156 4.20 19.34 4.99
CA VAL A 156 4.73 19.52 3.64
C VAL A 156 4.48 18.28 2.80
N VAL A 157 3.96 18.50 1.58
CA VAL A 157 3.85 17.48 0.54
C VAL A 157 4.96 17.73 -0.47
N VAL A 158 5.70 16.68 -0.80
CA VAL A 158 6.80 16.73 -1.77
C VAL A 158 6.44 15.85 -2.95
N GLY A 159 6.53 16.38 -4.14
CA GLY A 159 6.22 15.70 -5.39
C GLY A 159 7.20 16.02 -6.53
N THR A 160 7.06 15.32 -7.64
CA THR A 160 7.92 15.47 -8.82
C THR A 160 7.66 16.74 -9.62
N GLY A 161 6.47 17.32 -9.51
CA GLY A 161 6.09 18.53 -10.23
C GLY A 161 4.74 19.08 -9.79
N GLU A 162 4.40 20.27 -10.23
CA GLU A 162 3.16 20.97 -9.88
C GLU A 162 1.93 20.17 -10.31
N LEU A 163 1.87 19.70 -11.56
CA LEU A 163 0.74 18.90 -12.08
C LEU A 163 0.54 17.61 -11.28
N TYR A 164 1.63 17.00 -10.81
CA TYR A 164 1.54 15.80 -9.99
C TYR A 164 0.93 16.11 -8.63
N LEU A 165 1.32 17.23 -8.03
CA LEU A 165 0.78 17.68 -6.75
C LEU A 165 -0.69 18.11 -6.89
N ASP A 166 -1.07 18.79 -7.95
CA ASP A 166 -2.46 19.14 -8.24
C ASP A 166 -3.35 17.90 -8.33
N CYS A 167 -2.90 16.88 -9.08
CA CYS A 167 -3.63 15.60 -9.16
C CYS A 167 -3.74 14.88 -7.81
N ALA A 168 -2.76 15.05 -6.93
CA ALA A 168 -2.78 14.42 -5.62
C ALA A 168 -3.65 15.14 -4.60
N MET A 169 -3.87 16.45 -4.78
CA MET A 169 -4.61 17.31 -3.85
C MET A 169 -6.09 17.52 -4.26
N CYS A 170 -6.47 17.17 -5.50
CA CYS A 170 -7.87 17.14 -5.95
C CYS A 170 -8.61 15.91 -5.42
#